data_30ffc5e6f67b71ded8a8ac232ff495f7
#
_entry.id   30ffc5e6f67b71ded8a8ac232ff495f7
#
_cell.length_a   1.000
_cell.length_b   1.000
_cell.length_c   1.000
_cell.angle_alpha   90.00
_cell.angle_beta   90.00
_cell.angle_gamma   90.00
#
_symmetry.space_group_name_H-M   'P 1'
#
loop_
_entity.id
_entity.type
_entity.pdbx_description
1 polymer ?
#
loop_
_entity_poly.entity_id
_entity_poly.type
_entity_poly.pdbx_seq_one_letter_code
_entity_poly.pdbx_strand_id
1 'polypeptide(L)'
;INQRMKKKALFISGGWEGHEPIETSEYISEQITRFDIESEIVNDLEIMSDLDYLKSFDVILPVWTMGKIDDDNWELKNSKVGNLQEAIYSGVGLAGWHGGMSDAFRDNTNYQFLVGSQFVCHPGNFVDYEVNIIDQHHEIVNGIKDFKVFSEQYFLHIDPSIDIIASTKFTKEYHEWIDGVEMPVAYTKTWGKGKIFHCSIGHHMKDFENEDVVKLLIQGINWTVK
;
A
#
# COMPACT_ATOMS: atom_id res chain seq x y z
N ILE A 1 -22.20 -6.11 28.73
CA ILE A 1 -21.80 -6.56 27.37
C ILE A 1 -20.86 -5.49 26.87
N ASN A 2 -19.52 -5.73 26.93
CA ASN A 2 -18.54 -4.82 26.35
C ASN A 2 -18.73 -4.83 24.82
N GLN A 3 -19.34 -3.79 24.29
CA GLN A 3 -19.31 -3.54 22.85
C GLN A 3 -17.86 -3.30 22.46
N ARG A 4 -17.20 -4.26 21.78
CA ARG A 4 -15.86 -4.09 21.22
C ARG A 4 -15.95 -2.89 20.25
N MET A 5 -15.21 -1.82 20.54
CA MET A 5 -15.15 -0.68 19.63
C MET A 5 -14.62 -1.17 18.29
N LYS A 6 -15.35 -0.88 17.20
CA LYS A 6 -14.92 -1.21 15.86
C LYS A 6 -13.69 -0.39 15.51
N LYS A 7 -12.78 -0.99 14.75
CA LYS A 7 -11.60 -0.31 14.22
C LYS A 7 -11.99 0.58 13.04
N LYS A 8 -11.21 1.61 12.78
CA LYS A 8 -11.49 2.62 11.74
C LYS A 8 -10.36 2.70 10.72
N ALA A 9 -10.72 2.58 9.46
CA ALA A 9 -9.84 2.79 8.31
C ALA A 9 -10.18 4.07 7.58
N LEU A 10 -9.18 4.85 7.21
CA LEU A 10 -9.30 6.02 6.35
C LEU A 10 -8.68 5.73 4.99
N PHE A 11 -9.51 5.72 3.95
CA PHE A 11 -9.07 5.66 2.56
C PHE A 11 -8.98 7.09 2.00
N ILE A 12 -7.80 7.48 1.54
CA ILE A 12 -7.57 8.76 0.85
C ILE A 12 -7.45 8.45 -0.63
N SER A 13 -8.57 8.58 -1.35
CA SER A 13 -8.75 8.00 -2.68
C SER A 13 -8.89 9.07 -3.76
N GLY A 14 -8.04 9.01 -4.78
CA GLY A 14 -8.03 9.95 -5.89
C GLY A 14 -6.79 9.80 -6.76
N GLY A 15 -6.30 10.90 -7.30
CA GLY A 15 -5.15 10.91 -8.19
C GLY A 15 -5.53 10.46 -9.61
N TRP A 16 -4.70 9.62 -10.22
CA TRP A 16 -4.93 9.15 -11.59
C TRP A 16 -6.10 8.16 -11.68
N GLU A 17 -7.13 8.52 -12.43
CA GLU A 17 -8.36 7.74 -12.56
C GLU A 17 -8.18 6.35 -13.21
N GLY A 18 -7.10 6.16 -13.98
CA GLY A 18 -6.79 4.86 -14.61
C GLY A 18 -6.55 3.71 -13.63
N HIS A 19 -6.31 4.01 -12.36
CA HIS A 19 -6.23 3.01 -11.28
C HIS A 19 -7.55 2.78 -10.54
N GLU A 20 -8.67 3.33 -11.04
CA GLU A 20 -10.00 3.16 -10.44
C GLU A 20 -10.00 3.37 -8.91
N PRO A 21 -9.47 4.54 -8.41
CA PRO A 21 -9.18 4.70 -6.99
C PRO A 21 -10.43 4.62 -6.10
N ILE A 22 -11.56 5.10 -6.55
CA ILE A 22 -12.81 5.07 -5.77
C ILE A 22 -13.37 3.64 -5.75
N GLU A 23 -13.49 3.00 -6.90
CA GLU A 23 -14.05 1.66 -7.06
C GLU A 23 -13.24 0.62 -6.28
N THR A 24 -11.90 0.70 -6.38
CA THR A 24 -11.01 -0.20 -5.64
C THR A 24 -11.07 0.05 -4.14
N SER A 25 -11.18 1.31 -3.70
CA SER A 25 -11.35 1.65 -2.29
C SER A 25 -12.68 1.13 -1.74
N GLU A 26 -13.78 1.33 -2.46
CA GLU A 26 -15.11 0.81 -2.07
C GLU A 26 -15.07 -0.72 -1.92
N TYR A 27 -14.52 -1.42 -2.91
CA TYR A 27 -14.40 -2.87 -2.88
C TYR A 27 -13.57 -3.37 -1.69
N ILE A 28 -12.38 -2.81 -1.47
CA ILE A 28 -11.52 -3.23 -0.35
C ILE A 28 -12.14 -2.84 0.99
N SER A 29 -12.83 -1.69 1.08
CA SER A 29 -13.54 -1.29 2.31
C SER A 29 -14.60 -2.32 2.72
N GLU A 30 -15.33 -2.88 1.76
CA GLU A 30 -16.28 -3.98 2.01
C GLU A 30 -15.56 -5.24 2.48
N GLN A 31 -14.42 -5.59 1.85
CA GLN A 31 -13.69 -6.81 2.20
C GLN A 31 -13.12 -6.80 3.63
N ILE A 32 -12.67 -5.65 4.13
CA ILE A 32 -12.10 -5.55 5.48
C ILE A 32 -13.14 -5.49 6.60
N THR A 33 -14.43 -5.36 6.30
CA THR A 33 -15.50 -5.44 7.31
C THR A 33 -15.49 -6.76 8.09
N ARG A 34 -14.98 -7.84 7.48
CA ARG A 34 -14.81 -9.15 8.14
C ARG A 34 -13.86 -9.14 9.33
N PHE A 35 -13.03 -8.10 9.47
CA PHE A 35 -12.14 -7.89 10.60
C PHE A 35 -12.67 -6.87 11.61
N ASP A 36 -13.96 -6.53 11.56
CA ASP A 36 -14.59 -5.48 12.37
C ASP A 36 -14.00 -4.08 12.13
N ILE A 37 -13.58 -3.80 10.89
CA ILE A 37 -13.03 -2.50 10.47
C ILE A 37 -14.11 -1.74 9.71
N GLU A 38 -14.44 -0.54 10.18
CA GLU A 38 -15.30 0.42 9.48
C GLU A 38 -14.44 1.38 8.68
N SER A 39 -14.92 1.79 7.52
CA SER A 39 -14.15 2.63 6.59
C SER A 39 -14.79 3.98 6.37
N GLU A 40 -13.93 5.00 6.23
CA GLU A 40 -14.26 6.30 5.67
C GLU A 40 -13.43 6.47 4.39
N ILE A 41 -14.07 6.87 3.29
CA ILE A 41 -13.41 7.10 2.00
C ILE A 41 -13.54 8.58 1.66
N VAL A 42 -12.41 9.26 1.47
CA VAL A 42 -12.35 10.68 1.16
C VAL A 42 -11.55 10.94 -0.10
N ASN A 43 -11.98 11.92 -0.88
CA ASN A 43 -11.29 12.38 -2.10
C ASN A 43 -10.76 13.80 -1.89
N ASP A 44 -9.97 13.98 -0.83
CA ASP A 44 -9.40 15.28 -0.48
C ASP A 44 -8.10 15.12 0.30
N LEU A 45 -7.01 15.64 -0.22
CA LEU A 45 -5.70 15.64 0.46
C LEU A 45 -5.64 16.64 1.61
N GLU A 46 -6.51 17.66 1.65
CA GLU A 46 -6.49 18.68 2.71
C GLU A 46 -6.79 18.11 4.10
N ILE A 47 -7.51 16.97 4.17
CA ILE A 47 -7.74 16.28 5.45
C ILE A 47 -6.44 15.88 6.17
N MET A 48 -5.34 15.72 5.43
CA MET A 48 -4.03 15.40 5.99
C MET A 48 -3.38 16.58 6.72
N SER A 49 -3.95 17.79 6.61
CA SER A 49 -3.55 18.95 7.39
C SER A 49 -4.03 18.88 8.85
N ASP A 50 -4.98 17.99 9.17
CA ASP A 50 -5.49 17.78 10.52
C ASP A 50 -4.87 16.51 11.15
N LEU A 51 -3.84 16.70 11.96
CA LEU A 51 -3.15 15.59 12.62
C LEU A 51 -4.05 14.81 13.59
N ASP A 52 -4.92 15.50 14.32
CA ASP A 52 -5.81 14.85 15.30
C ASP A 52 -6.85 13.99 14.58
N TYR A 53 -7.33 14.44 13.43
CA TYR A 53 -8.19 13.65 12.57
C TYR A 53 -7.49 12.38 12.10
N LEU A 54 -6.26 12.48 11.57
CA LEU A 54 -5.48 11.30 11.16
C LEU A 54 -5.26 10.32 12.31
N LYS A 55 -4.94 10.82 13.51
CA LYS A 55 -4.73 9.99 14.71
C LYS A 55 -6.00 9.31 15.24
N SER A 56 -7.17 9.74 14.80
CA SER A 56 -8.47 9.14 15.17
C SER A 56 -8.75 7.80 14.47
N PHE A 57 -7.95 7.44 13.45
CA PHE A 57 -8.04 6.16 12.74
C PHE A 57 -7.05 5.13 13.26
N ASP A 58 -7.35 3.86 13.00
CA ASP A 58 -6.46 2.72 13.32
C ASP A 58 -5.54 2.36 12.16
N VAL A 59 -5.95 2.68 10.92
CA VAL A 59 -5.16 2.52 9.70
C VAL A 59 -5.52 3.57 8.66
N ILE A 60 -4.52 4.06 7.93
CA ILE A 60 -4.68 5.00 6.81
C ILE A 60 -4.22 4.28 5.53
N LEU A 61 -5.03 4.40 4.47
CA LEU A 61 -4.77 3.79 3.17
C LEU A 61 -4.71 4.90 2.10
N PRO A 62 -3.50 5.30 1.66
CA PRO A 62 -3.37 6.15 0.50
C PRO A 62 -3.70 5.34 -0.77
N VAL A 63 -4.66 5.85 -1.54
CA VAL A 63 -5.07 5.32 -2.84
C VAL A 63 -5.02 6.48 -3.85
N TRP A 64 -3.83 7.09 -3.97
CA TRP A 64 -3.63 8.34 -4.69
C TRP A 64 -2.39 8.27 -5.60
N THR A 65 -2.56 7.76 -6.82
CA THR A 65 -1.44 7.64 -7.76
C THR A 65 -1.04 9.00 -8.32
N MET A 66 0.27 9.27 -8.37
CA MET A 66 0.84 10.55 -8.79
C MET A 66 0.40 11.73 -7.89
N GLY A 67 0.16 12.87 -8.44
CA GLY A 67 -0.27 14.05 -7.70
C GLY A 67 0.85 14.74 -6.91
N LYS A 68 0.48 15.83 -6.27
CA LYS A 68 1.34 16.64 -5.41
C LYS A 68 0.68 16.77 -4.05
N ILE A 69 1.43 16.56 -2.97
CA ILE A 69 0.89 16.57 -1.61
C ILE A 69 1.25 17.83 -0.84
N ASP A 70 2.49 18.26 -0.87
CA ASP A 70 3.01 19.46 -0.22
C ASP A 70 3.76 20.33 -1.24
N ASP A 71 3.84 21.64 -0.98
CA ASP A 71 4.57 22.58 -1.83
C ASP A 71 6.08 22.52 -1.61
N ASP A 72 6.51 22.17 -0.40
CA ASP A 72 7.91 22.09 0.00
C ASP A 72 8.22 20.75 0.68
N ASN A 73 9.16 19.98 0.11
CA ASN A 73 9.59 18.69 0.64
C ASN A 73 10.50 18.81 1.88
N TRP A 74 11.04 19.99 2.16
CA TRP A 74 11.98 20.22 3.26
C TRP A 74 11.28 20.61 4.57
N GLU A 75 10.09 21.21 4.47
CA GLU A 75 9.31 21.64 5.62
C GLU A 75 8.33 20.54 6.05
N LEU A 76 8.70 19.75 7.05
CA LEU A 76 7.82 18.69 7.60
C LEU A 76 6.85 19.22 8.64
N LYS A 77 7.20 20.27 9.34
CA LYS A 77 6.33 20.84 10.37
C LYS A 77 5.08 21.45 9.73
N ASN A 78 3.92 20.97 10.14
CA ASN A 78 2.62 21.36 9.61
C ASN A 78 2.40 21.02 8.12
N SER A 79 3.26 20.18 7.52
CA SER A 79 3.01 19.63 6.19
C SER A 79 2.09 18.42 6.27
N LYS A 80 1.42 18.09 5.16
CA LYS A 80 0.56 16.89 5.07
C LYS A 80 1.36 15.60 5.27
N VAL A 81 2.53 15.49 4.64
CA VAL A 81 3.42 14.34 4.83
C VAL A 81 3.95 14.26 6.25
N GLY A 82 4.34 15.40 6.84
CA GLY A 82 4.79 15.45 8.24
C GLY A 82 3.72 14.99 9.22
N ASN A 83 2.47 15.38 9.01
CA ASN A 83 1.33 14.93 9.81
C ASN A 83 1.08 13.43 9.63
N LEU A 84 1.17 12.91 8.39
CA LEU A 84 1.07 11.47 8.13
C LEU A 84 2.18 10.71 8.86
N GLN A 85 3.44 11.14 8.74
CA GLN A 85 4.57 10.52 9.45
C GLN A 85 4.34 10.50 10.98
N GLU A 86 3.85 11.59 11.54
CA GLU A 86 3.58 11.71 12.99
C GLU A 86 2.43 10.79 13.43
N ALA A 87 1.36 10.70 12.63
CA ALA A 87 0.24 9.79 12.89
C ALA A 87 0.72 8.32 12.92
N ILE A 88 1.49 7.90 11.91
CA ILE A 88 2.02 6.53 11.83
C ILE A 88 3.03 6.30 12.97
N TYR A 89 3.92 7.26 13.25
CA TYR A 89 4.87 7.15 14.36
C TYR A 89 4.17 6.92 15.71
N SER A 90 3.00 7.52 15.92
CA SER A 90 2.20 7.37 17.13
C SER A 90 1.51 6.00 17.26
N GLY A 91 1.43 5.22 16.17
CA GLY A 91 0.86 3.86 16.16
C GLY A 91 -0.27 3.62 15.17
N VAL A 92 -0.72 4.63 14.41
CA VAL A 92 -1.66 4.41 13.31
C VAL A 92 -0.99 3.56 12.23
N GLY A 93 -1.70 2.58 11.68
CA GLY A 93 -1.19 1.77 10.58
C GLY A 93 -1.19 2.52 9.25
N LEU A 94 -0.30 2.12 8.34
CA LEU A 94 -0.28 2.58 6.95
C LEU A 94 -0.31 1.36 6.04
N ALA A 95 -1.29 1.25 5.17
CA ALA A 95 -1.38 0.16 4.23
C ALA A 95 -1.82 0.66 2.86
N GLY A 96 -1.44 -0.07 1.81
CA GLY A 96 -1.89 0.31 0.48
C GLY A 96 -1.41 -0.67 -0.59
N TRP A 97 -1.78 -0.36 -1.80
CA TRP A 97 -1.51 -1.21 -2.95
C TRP A 97 -1.13 -0.42 -4.18
N HIS A 98 -0.35 -1.06 -5.04
CA HIS A 98 -0.01 -0.59 -6.37
C HIS A 98 0.46 0.87 -6.39
N GLY A 99 0.10 1.62 -7.41
CA GLY A 99 0.46 3.03 -7.56
C GLY A 99 -0.18 3.96 -6.54
N GLY A 100 -1.30 3.57 -5.95
CA GLY A 100 -1.99 4.37 -4.94
C GLY A 100 -1.13 4.65 -3.71
N MET A 101 -0.16 3.79 -3.43
CA MET A 101 0.82 3.95 -2.37
C MET A 101 2.23 4.17 -2.91
N SER A 102 2.77 3.29 -3.76
CA SER A 102 4.18 3.34 -4.18
C SER A 102 4.47 4.31 -5.33
N ASP A 103 3.45 4.76 -6.05
CA ASP A 103 3.56 5.75 -7.13
C ASP A 103 2.84 7.08 -6.81
N ALA A 104 2.52 7.29 -5.54
CA ALA A 104 1.99 8.53 -5.05
C ALA A 104 3.10 9.56 -4.85
N PHE A 105 2.79 10.81 -5.19
CA PHE A 105 3.62 11.98 -4.84
C PHE A 105 5.10 11.81 -5.21
N ARG A 106 5.38 11.51 -6.48
CA ARG A 106 6.71 11.13 -7.00
C ARG A 106 7.84 12.10 -6.66
N ASP A 107 7.55 13.37 -6.44
CA ASP A 107 8.50 14.41 -6.10
C ASP A 107 8.73 14.56 -4.58
N ASN A 108 7.99 13.82 -3.75
CA ASN A 108 8.09 13.92 -2.29
C ASN A 108 8.91 12.77 -1.68
N THR A 109 10.19 13.05 -1.41
CA THR A 109 11.11 12.07 -0.84
C THR A 109 10.80 11.70 0.60
N ASN A 110 10.16 12.58 1.38
CA ASN A 110 9.72 12.28 2.74
C ASN A 110 8.57 11.27 2.75
N TYR A 111 7.67 11.34 1.77
CA TYR A 111 6.64 10.34 1.59
C TYR A 111 7.25 8.98 1.21
N GLN A 112 8.20 8.95 0.27
CA GLN A 112 8.90 7.72 -0.12
C GLN A 112 9.66 7.08 1.04
N PHE A 113 10.28 7.90 1.89
CA PHE A 113 10.99 7.44 3.08
C PHE A 113 10.05 6.79 4.09
N LEU A 114 8.83 7.32 4.25
CA LEU A 114 7.79 6.69 5.07
C LEU A 114 7.34 5.36 4.48
N VAL A 115 6.95 5.36 3.21
CA VAL A 115 6.36 4.19 2.52
C VAL A 115 7.36 3.05 2.35
N GLY A 116 8.62 3.35 2.05
CA GLY A 116 9.70 2.36 1.87
C GLY A 116 9.91 1.90 0.44
N SER A 117 9.22 2.46 -0.54
CA SER A 117 9.45 2.20 -1.95
C SER A 117 8.99 3.35 -2.85
N GLN A 118 9.50 3.34 -4.07
CA GLN A 118 9.08 4.24 -5.14
C GLN A 118 8.97 3.47 -6.44
N PHE A 119 7.84 3.60 -7.13
CA PHE A 119 7.63 3.06 -8.46
C PHE A 119 8.63 3.62 -9.48
N VAL A 120 9.11 2.74 -10.34
CA VAL A 120 10.03 3.08 -11.44
C VAL A 120 9.39 2.80 -12.79
N CYS A 121 8.99 1.55 -13.02
CA CYS A 121 8.37 1.12 -14.27
C CYS A 121 7.65 -0.24 -14.11
N HIS A 122 6.94 -0.66 -15.15
CA HIS A 122 6.32 -1.98 -15.29
C HIS A 122 6.63 -2.55 -16.69
N PRO A 123 7.81 -3.18 -16.87
CA PRO A 123 8.25 -3.72 -18.15
C PRO A 123 7.23 -4.68 -18.75
N GLY A 124 6.84 -4.43 -20.02
CA GLY A 124 5.84 -5.23 -20.73
C GLY A 124 4.38 -4.88 -20.46
N ASN A 125 4.12 -3.85 -19.64
CA ASN A 125 2.78 -3.45 -19.20
C ASN A 125 2.07 -4.58 -18.43
N PHE A 126 0.98 -5.15 -18.94
CA PHE A 126 0.30 -6.30 -18.34
C PHE A 126 0.97 -7.58 -18.79
N VAL A 127 1.49 -8.33 -17.83
CA VAL A 127 2.21 -9.58 -18.06
C VAL A 127 1.76 -10.67 -17.09
N ASP A 128 1.90 -11.93 -17.49
CA ASP A 128 1.77 -13.07 -16.59
C ASP A 128 3.03 -13.20 -15.74
N TYR A 129 2.89 -13.24 -14.42
CA TYR A 129 4.03 -13.52 -13.54
C TYR A 129 3.62 -14.29 -12.30
N GLU A 130 4.59 -14.87 -11.65
CA GLU A 130 4.41 -15.61 -10.41
C GLU A 130 4.78 -14.77 -9.21
N VAL A 131 3.96 -14.87 -8.17
CA VAL A 131 4.21 -14.31 -6.84
C VAL A 131 4.66 -15.43 -5.95
N ASN A 132 5.87 -15.31 -5.42
CA ASN A 132 6.48 -16.28 -4.53
C ASN A 132 6.42 -15.80 -3.08
N ILE A 133 5.90 -16.64 -2.20
CA ILE A 133 5.84 -16.35 -0.76
C ILE A 133 7.22 -16.60 -0.15
N ILE A 134 7.85 -15.55 0.36
CA ILE A 134 9.21 -15.59 0.92
C ILE A 134 9.18 -15.95 2.41
N ASP A 135 8.36 -15.26 3.20
CA ASP A 135 8.18 -15.55 4.63
C ASP A 135 6.87 -16.31 4.87
N GLN A 136 6.93 -17.64 4.74
CA GLN A 136 5.76 -18.53 4.88
C GLN A 136 5.19 -18.57 6.30
N HIS A 137 5.90 -18.04 7.30
CA HIS A 137 5.46 -18.01 8.70
C HIS A 137 4.81 -16.68 9.09
N HIS A 138 4.90 -15.67 8.24
CA HIS A 138 4.29 -14.38 8.52
C HIS A 138 2.75 -14.48 8.50
N GLU A 139 2.09 -13.90 9.50
CA GLU A 139 0.63 -13.98 9.63
C GLU A 139 -0.14 -13.41 8.44
N ILE A 140 0.43 -12.44 7.72
CA ILE A 140 -0.18 -11.86 6.50
C ILE A 140 -0.39 -12.89 5.41
N VAL A 141 0.46 -13.91 5.30
CA VAL A 141 0.39 -14.93 4.25
C VAL A 141 -0.28 -16.22 4.70
N ASN A 142 -0.92 -16.21 5.86
CA ASN A 142 -1.60 -17.39 6.36
C ASN A 142 -2.63 -17.94 5.34
N GLY A 143 -2.40 -19.19 4.91
CA GLY A 143 -3.23 -19.87 3.93
C GLY A 143 -3.07 -19.34 2.49
N ILE A 144 -1.98 -18.61 2.20
CA ILE A 144 -1.59 -18.20 0.83
C ILE A 144 -0.34 -19.00 0.45
N LYS A 145 -0.33 -19.50 -0.78
CA LYS A 145 0.82 -20.16 -1.41
C LYS A 145 1.28 -19.32 -2.60
N ASP A 146 2.35 -19.72 -3.25
CA ASP A 146 2.76 -19.14 -4.53
C ASP A 146 1.59 -19.16 -5.51
N PHE A 147 1.38 -18.06 -6.20
CA PHE A 147 0.26 -17.91 -7.14
C PHE A 147 0.66 -17.11 -8.37
N LYS A 148 -0.14 -17.22 -9.42
CA LYS A 148 0.05 -16.48 -10.68
C LYS A 148 -0.94 -15.33 -10.77
N VAL A 149 -0.50 -14.26 -11.41
CA VAL A 149 -1.32 -13.09 -11.69
C VAL A 149 -1.02 -12.54 -13.08
N PHE A 150 -2.02 -11.98 -13.73
CA PHE A 150 -1.87 -11.17 -14.94
C PHE A 150 -2.13 -9.71 -14.58
N SER A 151 -1.06 -8.93 -14.44
CA SER A 151 -1.12 -7.52 -14.01
C SER A 151 0.15 -6.78 -14.42
N GLU A 152 0.28 -5.53 -14.04
CA GLU A 152 1.53 -4.79 -14.12
C GLU A 152 2.52 -5.33 -13.09
N GLN A 153 3.68 -5.83 -13.57
CA GLN A 153 4.77 -6.27 -12.72
C GLN A 153 5.68 -5.07 -12.39
N TYR A 154 5.54 -4.53 -11.18
CA TYR A 154 6.25 -3.33 -10.76
C TYR A 154 7.73 -3.57 -10.53
N PHE A 155 8.55 -2.70 -11.11
CA PHE A 155 9.93 -2.48 -10.71
C PHE A 155 9.98 -1.27 -9.77
N LEU A 156 10.50 -1.46 -8.55
CA LEU A 156 10.53 -0.46 -7.49
C LEU A 156 11.97 -0.12 -7.12
N HIS A 157 12.23 1.14 -6.74
CA HIS A 157 13.30 1.43 -5.81
C HIS A 157 12.80 1.17 -4.38
N ILE A 158 13.62 0.51 -3.58
CA ILE A 158 13.22 0.04 -2.25
C ILE A 158 14.16 0.54 -1.15
N ASP A 159 13.60 0.78 0.03
CA ASP A 159 14.32 1.05 1.26
C ASP A 159 14.89 -0.27 1.81
N PRO A 160 16.18 -0.33 2.20
CA PRO A 160 16.76 -1.53 2.78
C PRO A 160 16.17 -1.95 4.14
N SER A 161 15.34 -1.12 4.75
CA SER A 161 14.66 -1.43 6.03
C SER A 161 13.32 -2.16 5.88
N ILE A 162 12.91 -2.51 4.67
CA ILE A 162 11.68 -3.29 4.44
C ILE A 162 11.93 -4.78 4.72
N ASP A 163 10.89 -5.46 5.20
CA ASP A 163 10.85 -6.92 5.33
C ASP A 163 9.98 -7.49 4.21
N ILE A 164 10.61 -8.24 3.29
CA ILE A 164 9.94 -8.78 2.11
C ILE A 164 9.15 -10.04 2.48
N ILE A 165 7.85 -10.04 2.22
CA ILE A 165 6.94 -11.16 2.48
C ILE A 165 6.71 -11.99 1.24
N ALA A 166 6.55 -11.33 0.09
CA ALA A 166 6.35 -11.98 -1.21
C ALA A 166 7.16 -11.23 -2.28
N SER A 167 7.68 -11.97 -3.24
CA SER A 167 8.49 -11.44 -4.33
C SER A 167 8.04 -11.99 -5.69
N THR A 168 8.55 -11.36 -6.74
CA THR A 168 8.46 -11.84 -8.11
C THR A 168 9.82 -11.75 -8.78
N LYS A 169 10.08 -12.58 -9.76
CA LYS A 169 11.34 -12.58 -10.51
C LYS A 169 11.11 -12.08 -11.93
N PHE A 170 11.87 -11.08 -12.33
CA PHE A 170 11.87 -10.60 -13.71
C PHE A 170 12.59 -11.57 -14.64
N THR A 171 12.15 -11.60 -15.90
CA THR A 171 12.81 -12.30 -16.99
C THR A 171 13.42 -11.29 -17.96
N LYS A 172 14.29 -11.77 -18.87
CA LYS A 172 14.92 -10.97 -19.93
C LYS A 172 13.96 -10.56 -21.06
N GLU A 173 12.69 -10.95 -21.01
CA GLU A 173 11.75 -10.79 -22.13
C GLU A 173 11.64 -9.34 -22.63
N TYR A 174 11.60 -8.39 -21.69
CA TYR A 174 11.50 -6.96 -22.05
C TYR A 174 12.83 -6.21 -21.88
N HIS A 175 13.65 -6.60 -20.91
CA HIS A 175 14.95 -5.99 -20.62
C HIS A 175 15.95 -7.03 -20.13
N GLU A 176 17.00 -7.29 -20.93
CA GLU A 176 18.02 -8.31 -20.58
C GLU A 176 18.74 -8.03 -19.26
N TRP A 177 18.94 -6.76 -18.90
CA TRP A 177 19.68 -6.36 -17.69
C TRP A 177 18.92 -6.55 -16.38
N ILE A 178 17.64 -6.88 -16.42
CA ILE A 178 16.89 -7.23 -15.22
C ILE A 178 16.59 -8.73 -15.11
N ASP A 179 17.14 -9.55 -15.98
CA ASP A 179 16.96 -10.99 -15.93
C ASP A 179 17.38 -11.56 -14.57
N GLY A 180 16.46 -12.27 -13.91
CA GLY A 180 16.68 -12.87 -12.60
C GLY A 180 16.59 -11.89 -11.41
N VAL A 181 16.32 -10.61 -11.64
CA VAL A 181 16.13 -9.65 -10.53
C VAL A 181 14.86 -10.02 -9.76
N GLU A 182 15.01 -10.22 -8.45
CA GLU A 182 13.88 -10.41 -7.54
C GLU A 182 13.40 -9.05 -7.01
N MET A 183 12.09 -8.85 -7.07
CA MET A 183 11.44 -7.61 -6.68
C MET A 183 10.34 -7.90 -5.65
N PRO A 184 10.23 -7.09 -4.57
CA PRO A 184 9.11 -7.21 -3.65
C PRO A 184 7.76 -7.04 -4.34
N VAL A 185 6.84 -7.97 -4.08
CA VAL A 185 5.40 -7.82 -4.37
C VAL A 185 4.67 -7.35 -3.13
N ALA A 186 5.01 -7.89 -1.98
CA ALA A 186 4.49 -7.45 -0.70
C ALA A 186 5.62 -7.34 0.33
N TYR A 187 5.58 -6.27 1.10
CA TYR A 187 6.52 -6.04 2.18
C TYR A 187 5.87 -5.35 3.38
N THR A 188 6.54 -5.46 4.51
CA THR A 188 6.24 -4.69 5.72
C THR A 188 7.39 -3.78 6.09
N LYS A 189 7.08 -2.77 6.89
CA LYS A 189 8.03 -1.83 7.48
C LYS A 189 7.47 -1.33 8.80
N THR A 190 8.30 -0.83 9.67
CA THR A 190 7.88 -0.14 10.89
C THR A 190 8.26 1.34 10.84
N TRP A 191 7.43 2.19 11.46
CA TRP A 191 7.68 3.61 11.61
C TRP A 191 7.24 4.04 13.00
N GLY A 192 8.19 4.17 13.93
CA GLY A 192 7.86 4.36 15.34
C GLY A 192 7.05 3.17 15.89
N LYS A 193 5.84 3.43 16.33
CA LYS A 193 4.90 2.39 16.81
C LYS A 193 3.98 1.87 15.71
N GLY A 194 3.95 2.53 14.55
CA GLY A 194 3.10 2.16 13.42
C GLY A 194 3.70 1.06 12.57
N LYS A 195 2.81 0.28 11.98
CA LYS A 195 3.11 -0.80 11.04
C LYS A 195 2.73 -0.34 9.63
N ILE A 196 3.55 -0.68 8.66
CA ILE A 196 3.35 -0.34 7.25
C ILE A 196 3.29 -1.63 6.43
N PHE A 197 2.33 -1.72 5.53
CA PHE A 197 2.20 -2.81 4.58
C PHE A 197 1.95 -2.27 3.17
N HIS A 198 2.65 -2.83 2.19
CA HIS A 198 2.45 -2.54 0.78
C HIS A 198 2.32 -3.83 -0.03
N CYS A 199 1.40 -3.82 -1.01
CA CYS A 199 1.29 -4.83 -2.07
C CYS A 199 1.36 -4.13 -3.43
N SER A 200 2.25 -4.54 -4.32
CA SER A 200 2.41 -3.88 -5.63
C SER A 200 1.35 -4.26 -6.68
N ILE A 201 0.42 -5.19 -6.35
CA ILE A 201 -0.67 -5.61 -7.24
C ILE A 201 -1.94 -4.85 -6.89
N GLY A 202 -2.72 -4.48 -7.89
CA GLY A 202 -4.00 -3.79 -7.73
C GLY A 202 -4.16 -2.60 -8.67
N HIS A 203 -3.79 -2.79 -9.96
CA HIS A 203 -3.90 -1.75 -10.98
C HIS A 203 -5.35 -1.27 -11.14
N HIS A 204 -6.29 -2.20 -11.20
CA HIS A 204 -7.72 -1.94 -11.38
C HIS A 204 -8.56 -3.08 -10.78
N MET A 205 -9.89 -2.93 -10.81
CA MET A 205 -10.83 -3.91 -10.24
C MET A 205 -10.63 -5.34 -10.74
N LYS A 206 -10.16 -5.52 -11.98
CA LYS A 206 -9.89 -6.84 -12.55
C LYS A 206 -8.81 -7.61 -11.78
N ASP A 207 -7.83 -6.93 -11.20
CA ASP A 207 -6.78 -7.59 -10.39
C ASP A 207 -7.38 -8.25 -9.14
N PHE A 208 -8.49 -7.71 -8.63
CA PHE A 208 -9.21 -8.24 -7.46
C PHE A 208 -10.16 -9.41 -7.77
N GLU A 209 -10.25 -9.85 -9.04
CA GLU A 209 -10.85 -11.13 -9.37
C GLU A 209 -9.96 -12.30 -8.90
N ASN A 210 -8.68 -12.05 -8.66
CA ASN A 210 -7.75 -13.03 -8.09
C ASN A 210 -7.90 -13.06 -6.55
N GLU A 211 -8.42 -14.16 -6.03
CA GLU A 211 -8.69 -14.32 -4.59
C GLU A 211 -7.43 -14.25 -3.72
N ASP A 212 -6.27 -14.72 -4.23
CA ASP A 212 -5.00 -14.66 -3.51
C ASP A 212 -4.50 -13.21 -3.38
N VAL A 213 -4.70 -12.38 -4.41
CA VAL A 213 -4.39 -10.94 -4.36
C VAL A 213 -5.24 -10.26 -3.29
N VAL A 214 -6.55 -10.47 -3.30
CA VAL A 214 -7.47 -9.89 -2.31
C VAL A 214 -7.09 -10.36 -0.90
N LYS A 215 -6.87 -11.66 -0.72
CA LYS A 215 -6.51 -12.23 0.57
C LYS A 215 -5.21 -11.65 1.13
N LEU A 216 -4.16 -11.55 0.30
CA LEU A 216 -2.89 -10.96 0.67
C LEU A 216 -3.07 -9.51 1.12
N LEU A 217 -3.82 -8.72 0.35
CA LEU A 217 -4.06 -7.31 0.61
C LEU A 217 -4.82 -7.09 1.91
N ILE A 218 -5.98 -7.75 2.09
CA ILE A 218 -6.80 -7.52 3.29
C ILE A 218 -6.17 -8.07 4.57
N GLN A 219 -5.39 -9.16 4.49
CA GLN A 219 -4.62 -9.67 5.64
C GLN A 219 -3.49 -8.69 6.00
N GLY A 220 -2.83 -8.09 5.01
CA GLY A 220 -1.84 -7.03 5.21
C GLY A 220 -2.43 -5.79 5.87
N ILE A 221 -3.58 -5.32 5.38
CA ILE A 221 -4.30 -4.19 5.99
C ILE A 221 -4.63 -4.51 7.46
N ASN A 222 -5.25 -5.65 7.72
CA ASN A 222 -5.61 -6.05 9.08
C ASN A 222 -4.40 -6.14 10.03
N TRP A 223 -3.24 -6.60 9.52
CA TRP A 223 -2.01 -6.68 10.30
C TRP A 223 -1.49 -5.30 10.74
N THR A 224 -1.71 -4.24 9.95
CA THR A 224 -1.26 -2.88 10.28
C THR A 224 -2.15 -2.17 11.29
N VAL A 225 -3.39 -2.64 11.49
CA VAL A 225 -4.37 -1.99 12.37
C VAL A 225 -3.84 -1.86 13.79
N LYS A 226 -3.97 -0.66 14.33
CA LYS A 226 -3.53 -0.24 15.68
C LYS A 226 -4.24 -1.00 16.81
#